data_1040178acfc521cad0209da850910816
#
_entry.id   1040178acfc521cad0209da850910816
#
_cell.length_a   1.000
_cell.length_b   1.000
_cell.length_c   1.000
_cell.angle_alpha   90.00
_cell.angle_beta   90.00
_cell.angle_gamma   90.00
#
_symmetry.space_group_name_H-M   'P 1'
#
loop_
_entity.id
_entity.type
_entity.pdbx_description
1 polymer ?
#
loop_
_entity_poly.entity_id
_entity_poly.type
_entity_poly.pdbx_seq_one_letter_code
_entity_poly.pdbx_strand_id
1 'polypeptide(L)'
;QQSIDLGVDGLTLHPRPDLRHAKPSDISMFDEICLKANKEFNIEGNLFSPSSKDYPGFISLVNDHNPHQVTLVPDADGQITSDHGWKIEQLDSIFKSEVSKFKKNINYVSIFIDDDFSNFDKLNEIGINSVEIYTGPFAEVIKDGKKHEIHSAQNKISKIVESAKLNNLKVNAGHDLNLDNLPYLKECGNIDEVSIGHAIIVDSLKYGFKDTINMYIEQIKE
;
A
#
# COMPACT_ATOMS: atom_id res chain seq x y z
N GLN A 1 -16.97 4.97 -6.59
CA GLN A 1 -17.63 6.27 -6.40
C GLN A 1 -18.14 6.45 -4.97
N GLN A 2 -18.96 5.52 -4.39
CA GLN A 2 -19.50 5.69 -3.04
C GLN A 2 -18.45 5.95 -1.96
N SER A 3 -17.31 5.27 -1.99
CA SER A 3 -16.20 5.50 -1.04
C SER A 3 -15.69 6.94 -1.12
N ILE A 4 -15.49 7.43 -2.34
CA ILE A 4 -15.05 8.81 -2.61
C ILE A 4 -16.07 9.83 -2.07
N ASP A 5 -17.36 9.59 -2.33
CA ASP A 5 -18.45 10.48 -1.87
C ASP A 5 -18.54 10.52 -0.33
N LEU A 6 -18.10 9.46 0.34
CA LEU A 6 -18.03 9.35 1.80
C LEU A 6 -16.74 9.94 2.39
N GLY A 7 -15.78 10.37 1.58
CA GLY A 7 -14.64 11.15 2.02
C GLY A 7 -13.33 10.39 2.16
N VAL A 8 -13.17 9.19 1.58
CA VAL A 8 -11.85 8.55 1.50
C VAL A 8 -10.90 9.41 0.66
N ASP A 9 -9.59 9.34 0.93
CA ASP A 9 -8.61 10.21 0.30
C ASP A 9 -8.06 9.63 -1.00
N GLY A 10 -8.16 8.32 -1.20
CA GLY A 10 -7.69 7.66 -2.41
C GLY A 10 -8.27 6.28 -2.62
N LEU A 11 -7.96 5.70 -3.79
CA LEU A 11 -8.29 4.34 -4.16
C LEU A 11 -7.01 3.61 -4.62
N THR A 12 -6.84 2.37 -4.16
CA THR A 12 -5.76 1.47 -4.61
C THR A 12 -6.33 0.33 -5.42
N LEU A 13 -5.74 0.05 -6.58
CA LEU A 13 -6.01 -1.15 -7.37
C LEU A 13 -4.74 -1.97 -7.54
N HIS A 14 -4.88 -3.30 -7.39
CA HIS A 14 -3.84 -4.26 -7.65
C HIS A 14 -4.22 -5.16 -8.86
N PRO A 15 -3.99 -4.69 -10.10
CA PRO A 15 -4.24 -5.47 -11.29
C PRO A 15 -3.17 -6.55 -11.45
N ARG A 16 -3.50 -7.77 -11.09
CA ARG A 16 -2.59 -8.90 -11.19
C ARG A 16 -2.54 -9.48 -12.62
N PRO A 17 -1.40 -10.05 -13.04
CA PRO A 17 -1.28 -10.67 -14.37
C PRO A 17 -2.30 -11.78 -14.65
N ASP A 18 -2.79 -12.48 -13.62
CA ASP A 18 -3.83 -13.52 -13.72
C ASP A 18 -5.27 -12.96 -13.75
N LEU A 19 -5.45 -11.65 -13.66
CA LEU A 19 -6.73 -10.92 -13.78
C LEU A 19 -7.80 -11.32 -12.75
N ARG A 20 -7.44 -11.96 -11.66
CA ARG A 20 -8.39 -12.49 -10.65
C ARG A 20 -9.02 -11.43 -9.75
N HIS A 21 -8.38 -10.26 -9.61
CA HIS A 21 -8.89 -9.14 -8.80
C HIS A 21 -9.32 -7.99 -9.72
N ALA A 22 -8.55 -6.89 -9.74
CA ALA A 22 -8.73 -5.83 -10.70
C ALA A 22 -8.15 -6.21 -12.06
N LYS A 23 -8.79 -5.77 -13.14
CA LYS A 23 -8.30 -5.94 -14.51
C LYS A 23 -7.67 -4.64 -15.00
N PRO A 24 -6.77 -4.69 -16.00
CA PRO A 24 -6.24 -3.49 -16.65
C PRO A 24 -7.35 -2.55 -17.14
N SER A 25 -8.47 -3.08 -17.62
CA SER A 25 -9.62 -2.30 -18.07
C SER A 25 -10.32 -1.50 -16.96
N ASP A 26 -10.18 -1.90 -15.71
CA ASP A 26 -10.82 -1.23 -14.58
C ASP A 26 -10.08 0.06 -14.21
N ILE A 27 -8.77 0.12 -14.49
CA ILE A 27 -7.90 1.23 -14.09
C ILE A 27 -8.38 2.55 -14.65
N SER A 28 -8.71 2.62 -15.94
CA SER A 28 -9.18 3.86 -16.57
C SER A 28 -10.40 4.44 -15.88
N MET A 29 -11.34 3.59 -15.43
CA MET A 29 -12.53 4.03 -14.73
C MET A 29 -12.20 4.57 -13.33
N PHE A 30 -11.31 3.90 -12.59
CA PHE A 30 -10.92 4.34 -11.24
C PHE A 30 -10.07 5.61 -11.29
N ASP A 31 -9.14 5.71 -12.25
CA ASP A 31 -8.36 6.92 -12.52
C ASP A 31 -9.28 8.11 -12.80
N GLU A 32 -10.26 7.96 -13.70
CA GLU A 32 -11.24 9.00 -14.01
C GLU A 32 -12.06 9.43 -12.78
N ILE A 33 -12.48 8.47 -11.95
CA ILE A 33 -13.23 8.76 -10.71
C ILE A 33 -12.37 9.57 -9.74
N CYS A 34 -11.12 9.15 -9.51
CA CYS A 34 -10.20 9.84 -8.61
C CYS A 34 -9.85 11.24 -9.13
N LEU A 35 -9.56 11.37 -10.43
CA LEU A 35 -9.25 12.65 -11.06
C LEU A 35 -10.41 13.65 -10.94
N LYS A 36 -11.65 13.23 -11.25
CA LYS A 36 -12.84 14.09 -11.12
C LYS A 36 -13.10 14.55 -9.68
N ALA A 37 -12.79 13.70 -8.72
CA ALA A 37 -12.99 13.99 -7.30
C ALA A 37 -11.79 14.69 -6.64
N ASN A 38 -10.70 14.92 -7.37
CA ASN A 38 -9.41 15.38 -6.85
C ASN A 38 -8.92 14.51 -5.69
N LYS A 39 -8.91 13.19 -5.91
CA LYS A 39 -8.50 12.17 -4.95
C LYS A 39 -7.31 11.38 -5.50
N GLU A 40 -6.56 10.75 -4.59
CA GLU A 40 -5.38 9.98 -4.95
C GLU A 40 -5.75 8.67 -5.64
N PHE A 41 -4.96 8.28 -6.62
CA PHE A 41 -5.05 6.98 -7.27
C PHE A 41 -3.71 6.24 -7.16
N ASN A 42 -3.73 5.04 -6.62
CA ASN A 42 -2.57 4.17 -6.46
C ASN A 42 -2.73 2.90 -7.29
N ILE A 43 -1.69 2.53 -8.02
CA ILE A 43 -1.60 1.24 -8.71
C ILE A 43 -0.53 0.39 -8.01
N GLU A 44 -0.95 -0.76 -7.49
CA GLU A 44 -0.08 -1.73 -6.84
C GLU A 44 0.28 -2.88 -7.78
N GLY A 45 1.51 -3.40 -7.68
CA GLY A 45 1.91 -4.57 -8.44
C GLY A 45 3.41 -4.86 -8.38
N ASN A 46 3.80 -6.00 -8.97
CA ASN A 46 5.20 -6.37 -9.09
C ASN A 46 5.85 -5.64 -10.27
N LEU A 47 6.94 -4.91 -9.96
CA LEU A 47 7.74 -4.16 -10.93
C LEU A 47 8.17 -4.99 -12.16
N PHE A 48 8.42 -6.27 -11.96
CA PHE A 48 8.92 -7.19 -12.97
C PHE A 48 7.82 -7.97 -13.71
N SER A 49 6.54 -7.69 -13.44
CA SER A 49 5.43 -8.37 -14.14
C SER A 49 5.45 -8.04 -15.64
N PRO A 50 5.74 -9.03 -16.50
CA PRO A 50 5.86 -8.82 -17.94
C PRO A 50 4.49 -8.69 -18.61
N SER A 51 4.48 -8.24 -19.85
CA SER A 51 3.28 -8.27 -20.69
C SER A 51 2.86 -9.70 -21.01
N SER A 52 1.56 -9.94 -21.06
CA SER A 52 0.93 -11.16 -21.53
C SER A 52 -0.24 -10.83 -22.47
N LYS A 53 -1.01 -11.83 -22.92
CA LYS A 53 -2.13 -11.62 -23.85
C LYS A 53 -3.13 -10.55 -23.38
N ASP A 54 -3.47 -10.58 -22.09
CA ASP A 54 -4.54 -9.73 -21.51
C ASP A 54 -4.01 -8.77 -20.43
N TYR A 55 -2.69 -8.69 -20.26
CA TYR A 55 -2.01 -7.82 -19.30
C TYR A 55 -0.84 -7.08 -19.98
N PRO A 56 -0.81 -5.74 -20.00
CA PRO A 56 0.18 -4.98 -20.78
C PRO A 56 1.60 -4.96 -20.19
N GLY A 57 1.78 -5.55 -19.01
CA GLY A 57 2.98 -5.39 -18.18
C GLY A 57 2.85 -4.23 -17.21
N PHE A 58 3.41 -4.36 -16.02
CA PHE A 58 3.18 -3.41 -14.94
C PHE A 58 3.66 -1.99 -15.27
N ILE A 59 4.87 -1.86 -15.80
CA ILE A 59 5.45 -0.55 -16.17
C ILE A 59 4.60 0.15 -17.25
N SER A 60 4.14 -0.57 -18.27
CA SER A 60 3.28 0.00 -19.30
C SER A 60 1.96 0.48 -18.69
N LEU A 61 1.35 -0.35 -17.85
CA LEU A 61 0.09 -0.04 -17.18
C LEU A 61 0.19 1.24 -16.36
N VAL A 62 1.24 1.36 -15.55
CA VAL A 62 1.51 2.57 -14.75
C VAL A 62 1.75 3.79 -15.65
N ASN A 63 2.58 3.65 -16.69
CA ASN A 63 2.91 4.75 -17.58
C ASN A 63 1.74 5.23 -18.45
N ASP A 64 0.77 4.38 -18.74
CA ASP A 64 -0.39 4.75 -19.55
C ASP A 64 -1.40 5.56 -18.72
N HIS A 65 -1.45 5.37 -17.39
CA HIS A 65 -2.42 6.01 -16.50
C HIS A 65 -1.86 7.12 -15.61
N ASN A 66 -0.54 7.17 -15.40
CA ASN A 66 0.11 8.17 -14.53
C ASN A 66 -0.57 8.34 -13.17
N PRO A 67 -0.67 7.29 -12.34
CA PRO A 67 -1.32 7.38 -11.04
C PRO A 67 -0.58 8.37 -10.13
N HIS A 68 -1.26 8.83 -9.09
CA HIS A 68 -0.65 9.65 -8.05
C HIS A 68 0.46 8.90 -7.31
N GLN A 69 0.24 7.61 -7.05
CA GLN A 69 1.16 6.72 -6.36
C GLN A 69 1.27 5.38 -7.09
N VAL A 70 2.41 4.75 -6.95
CA VAL A 70 2.67 3.36 -7.34
C VAL A 70 3.20 2.62 -6.14
N THR A 71 2.62 1.47 -5.78
CA THR A 71 3.13 0.60 -4.70
C THR A 71 3.71 -0.67 -5.30
N LEU A 72 5.01 -0.87 -5.09
CA LEU A 72 5.76 -2.01 -5.60
C LEU A 72 5.75 -3.17 -4.58
N VAL A 73 5.18 -4.30 -4.98
CA VAL A 73 5.12 -5.53 -4.16
C VAL A 73 5.93 -6.65 -4.81
N PRO A 74 6.58 -7.56 -4.04
CA PRO A 74 7.41 -8.64 -4.59
C PRO A 74 6.61 -9.89 -5.00
N ASP A 75 5.31 -9.76 -5.23
CA ASP A 75 4.40 -10.88 -5.45
C ASP A 75 4.85 -11.76 -6.63
N ALA A 76 4.93 -13.05 -6.38
CA ALA A 76 5.14 -14.05 -7.42
C ALA A 76 3.85 -14.42 -8.16
N ASP A 77 4.00 -15.02 -9.35
CA ASP A 77 2.86 -15.55 -10.08
C ASP A 77 2.13 -16.63 -9.27
N GLY A 78 0.81 -16.51 -9.19
CA GLY A 78 -0.05 -17.44 -8.44
C GLY A 78 -0.08 -17.21 -6.93
N GLN A 79 0.64 -16.23 -6.39
CA GLN A 79 0.56 -15.85 -4.98
C GLN A 79 -0.81 -15.29 -4.64
N ILE A 80 -1.43 -15.76 -3.54
CA ILE A 80 -2.83 -15.41 -3.19
C ILE A 80 -2.97 -13.95 -2.79
N THR A 81 -2.05 -13.44 -1.97
CA THR A 81 -2.02 -12.05 -1.49
C THR A 81 -0.58 -11.60 -1.31
N SER A 82 -0.36 -10.29 -1.18
CA SER A 82 0.94 -9.74 -0.82
C SER A 82 1.20 -10.02 0.65
N ASP A 83 2.06 -10.98 0.96
CA ASP A 83 2.31 -11.53 2.31
C ASP A 83 3.73 -11.29 2.84
N HIS A 84 4.54 -10.51 2.10
CA HIS A 84 5.89 -10.10 2.48
C HIS A 84 6.34 -8.88 1.69
N GLY A 85 7.36 -8.18 2.23
CA GLY A 85 7.97 -7.03 1.58
C GLY A 85 9.22 -7.39 0.77
N TRP A 86 9.72 -6.41 0.01
CA TRP A 86 10.99 -6.50 -0.67
C TRP A 86 12.16 -6.64 0.31
N LYS A 87 13.12 -7.50 -0.01
CA LYS A 87 14.38 -7.59 0.73
C LYS A 87 15.42 -6.68 0.11
N ILE A 88 16.32 -6.13 0.94
CA ILE A 88 17.33 -5.15 0.50
C ILE A 88 18.24 -5.68 -0.62
N GLU A 89 18.48 -6.98 -0.66
CA GLU A 89 19.29 -7.66 -1.67
C GLU A 89 18.64 -7.65 -3.05
N GLN A 90 17.32 -7.54 -3.11
CA GLN A 90 16.53 -7.48 -4.36
C GLN A 90 16.55 -6.07 -4.97
N LEU A 91 16.93 -5.06 -4.19
CA LEU A 91 16.97 -3.64 -4.60
C LEU A 91 18.31 -3.32 -5.27
N ASP A 92 18.63 -4.04 -6.31
CA ASP A 92 19.88 -3.94 -7.06
C ASP A 92 19.83 -2.93 -8.22
N SER A 93 20.84 -2.97 -9.08
CA SER A 93 20.91 -2.10 -10.27
C SER A 93 19.81 -2.39 -11.30
N ILE A 94 19.32 -3.64 -11.37
CA ILE A 94 18.23 -4.02 -12.27
C ILE A 94 16.95 -3.41 -11.76
N PHE A 95 16.65 -3.53 -10.46
CA PHE A 95 15.51 -2.88 -9.81
C PHE A 95 15.51 -1.37 -10.07
N LYS A 96 16.63 -0.70 -9.81
CA LYS A 96 16.80 0.73 -10.10
C LYS A 96 16.53 1.07 -11.57
N SER A 97 17.02 0.26 -12.49
CA SER A 97 16.79 0.44 -13.92
C SER A 97 15.31 0.34 -14.28
N GLU A 98 14.59 -0.63 -13.70
CA GLU A 98 13.15 -0.78 -13.93
C GLU A 98 12.34 0.39 -13.35
N VAL A 99 12.63 0.82 -12.11
CA VAL A 99 12.00 2.01 -11.50
C VAL A 99 12.22 3.25 -12.37
N SER A 100 13.40 3.41 -12.96
CA SER A 100 13.72 4.55 -13.82
C SER A 100 12.87 4.65 -15.09
N LYS A 101 12.15 3.60 -15.47
CA LYS A 101 11.24 3.59 -16.62
C LYS A 101 9.89 4.24 -16.32
N PHE A 102 9.56 4.50 -15.07
CA PHE A 102 8.35 5.24 -14.72
C PHE A 102 8.44 6.70 -15.18
N LYS A 103 7.31 7.26 -15.61
CA LYS A 103 7.21 8.67 -15.96
C LYS A 103 7.45 9.57 -14.74
N LYS A 104 8.04 10.73 -14.95
CA LYS A 104 8.46 11.65 -13.88
C LYS A 104 7.32 12.37 -13.14
N ASN A 105 6.11 12.22 -13.57
CA ASN A 105 4.94 12.88 -12.97
C ASN A 105 4.21 12.01 -11.92
N ILE A 106 4.73 10.84 -11.57
CA ILE A 106 4.26 10.04 -10.45
C ILE A 106 4.80 10.68 -9.16
N ASN A 107 3.91 11.06 -8.24
CA ASN A 107 4.32 11.77 -7.03
C ASN A 107 5.04 10.85 -6.06
N TYR A 108 4.53 9.61 -5.90
CA TYR A 108 5.09 8.63 -4.98
C TYR A 108 5.34 7.28 -5.65
N VAL A 109 6.57 6.81 -5.55
CA VAL A 109 6.93 5.43 -5.84
C VAL A 109 7.21 4.77 -4.49
N SER A 110 6.26 3.96 -4.05
CA SER A 110 6.26 3.26 -2.77
C SER A 110 6.77 1.84 -2.93
N ILE A 111 7.46 1.34 -1.92
CA ILE A 111 7.92 -0.04 -1.85
C ILE A 111 7.29 -0.72 -0.62
N PHE A 112 6.77 -1.94 -0.80
CA PHE A 112 6.22 -2.76 0.27
C PHE A 112 7.34 -3.40 1.07
N ILE A 113 7.36 -3.20 2.40
CA ILE A 113 8.45 -3.62 3.29
C ILE A 113 7.94 -4.35 4.53
N ASP A 114 8.73 -5.29 5.04
CA ASP A 114 8.47 -5.98 6.30
C ASP A 114 8.89 -5.13 7.52
N ASP A 115 8.46 -5.56 8.72
CA ASP A 115 8.73 -4.90 10.01
C ASP A 115 10.19 -5.03 10.50
N ASP A 116 11.04 -5.70 9.73
CA ASP A 116 12.48 -5.85 9.96
C ASP A 116 13.35 -5.14 8.90
N PHE A 117 12.72 -4.39 7.98
CA PHE A 117 13.45 -3.68 6.92
C PHE A 117 14.43 -2.64 7.49
N SER A 118 15.58 -2.51 6.82
CA SER A 118 16.63 -1.56 7.16
C SER A 118 17.23 -0.92 5.87
N ASN A 119 18.17 0.00 6.02
CA ASN A 119 18.85 0.67 4.89
C ASN A 119 17.94 1.59 4.07
N PHE A 120 17.14 2.41 4.76
CA PHE A 120 16.24 3.39 4.14
C PHE A 120 16.96 4.45 3.30
N ASP A 121 18.20 4.77 3.61
CA ASP A 121 19.07 5.68 2.87
C ASP A 121 19.23 5.27 1.39
N LYS A 122 19.30 3.97 1.12
CA LYS A 122 19.41 3.42 -0.24
C LYS A 122 18.17 3.67 -1.10
N LEU A 123 16.98 3.81 -0.50
CA LEU A 123 15.71 3.88 -1.23
C LEU A 123 15.64 5.11 -2.15
N ASN A 124 16.05 6.28 -1.66
CA ASN A 124 16.07 7.50 -2.47
C ASN A 124 17.02 7.38 -3.69
N GLU A 125 18.14 6.66 -3.54
CA GLU A 125 19.12 6.46 -4.61
C GLU A 125 18.57 5.64 -5.78
N ILE A 126 17.59 4.78 -5.51
CA ILE A 126 16.93 3.93 -6.52
C ILE A 126 15.59 4.48 -7.01
N GLY A 127 15.23 5.72 -6.60
CA GLY A 127 14.03 6.39 -7.06
C GLY A 127 12.75 6.09 -6.24
N ILE A 128 12.90 5.50 -5.06
CA ILE A 128 11.82 5.25 -4.10
C ILE A 128 11.73 6.42 -3.13
N ASN A 129 10.55 6.99 -2.96
CA ASN A 129 10.29 8.12 -2.07
C ASN A 129 9.13 7.87 -1.09
N SER A 130 8.60 6.65 -1.06
CA SER A 130 7.58 6.19 -0.12
C SER A 130 7.83 4.74 0.27
N VAL A 131 7.36 4.35 1.45
CA VAL A 131 7.33 2.96 1.90
C VAL A 131 5.91 2.60 2.34
N GLU A 132 5.51 1.36 2.13
CA GLU A 132 4.30 0.80 2.72
C GLU A 132 4.68 -0.38 3.61
N ILE A 133 4.38 -0.24 4.91
CA ILE A 133 4.69 -1.25 5.92
C ILE A 133 3.67 -2.39 5.80
N TYR A 134 4.15 -3.62 5.63
CA TYR A 134 3.32 -4.81 5.71
C TYR A 134 2.87 -5.06 7.15
N THR A 135 1.59 -4.84 7.43
CA THR A 135 1.03 -4.91 8.78
C THR A 135 0.39 -6.26 9.13
N GLY A 136 0.48 -7.27 8.29
CA GLY A 136 -0.06 -8.60 8.56
C GLY A 136 0.42 -9.21 9.89
N PRO A 137 1.74 -9.34 10.13
CA PRO A 137 2.27 -9.84 11.40
C PRO A 137 1.86 -8.98 12.61
N PHE A 138 1.81 -7.66 12.45
CA PHE A 138 1.32 -6.74 13.48
C PHE A 138 -0.16 -7.02 13.82
N ALA A 139 -1.01 -7.16 12.81
CA ALA A 139 -2.43 -7.43 12.98
C ALA A 139 -2.68 -8.76 13.69
N GLU A 140 -1.89 -9.80 13.38
CA GLU A 140 -1.96 -11.09 14.04
C GLU A 140 -1.60 -10.99 15.53
N VAL A 141 -0.53 -10.26 15.87
CA VAL A 141 -0.12 -10.04 17.26
C VAL A 141 -1.18 -9.26 18.04
N ILE A 142 -1.80 -8.25 17.45
CA ILE A 142 -2.90 -7.52 18.12
C ILE A 142 -4.09 -8.43 18.39
N LYS A 143 -4.44 -9.31 17.45
CA LYS A 143 -5.54 -10.27 17.58
C LYS A 143 -5.31 -11.26 18.73
N ASP A 144 -4.10 -11.73 18.94
CA ASP A 144 -3.74 -12.68 20.00
C ASP A 144 -3.73 -12.05 21.41
N GLY A 145 -3.65 -10.73 21.52
CA GLY A 145 -3.90 -9.95 22.73
C GLY A 145 -2.83 -10.02 23.83
N LYS A 146 -1.65 -10.56 23.57
CA LYS A 146 -0.57 -10.63 24.57
C LYS A 146 0.15 -9.29 24.71
N LYS A 147 -0.05 -8.60 25.82
CA LYS A 147 0.41 -7.21 26.04
C LYS A 147 1.90 -6.95 25.71
N HIS A 148 2.81 -7.86 26.09
CA HIS A 148 4.23 -7.69 25.84
C HIS A 148 4.60 -7.87 24.37
N GLU A 149 3.88 -8.74 23.64
CA GLU A 149 4.04 -8.96 22.20
C GLU A 149 3.51 -7.76 21.42
N ILE A 150 2.36 -7.22 21.80
CA ILE A 150 1.77 -6.00 21.26
C ILE A 150 2.78 -4.84 21.34
N HIS A 151 3.34 -4.60 22.53
CA HIS A 151 4.34 -3.55 22.72
C HIS A 151 5.61 -3.78 21.88
N SER A 152 6.04 -5.03 21.75
CA SER A 152 7.17 -5.37 20.89
C SER A 152 6.88 -5.09 19.42
N ALA A 153 5.68 -5.44 18.93
CA ALA A 153 5.26 -5.18 17.56
C ALA A 153 5.13 -3.66 17.29
N GLN A 154 4.52 -2.91 18.22
CA GLN A 154 4.47 -1.45 18.13
C GLN A 154 5.87 -0.81 18.06
N ASN A 155 6.80 -1.26 18.87
CA ASN A 155 8.19 -0.76 18.85
C ASN A 155 8.91 -1.02 17.53
N LYS A 156 8.63 -2.15 16.85
CA LYS A 156 9.19 -2.44 15.53
C LYS A 156 8.63 -1.45 14.49
N ILE A 157 7.31 -1.30 14.43
CA ILE A 157 6.67 -0.34 13.50
C ILE A 157 7.17 1.08 13.77
N SER A 158 7.25 1.51 15.04
CA SER A 158 7.75 2.85 15.40
C SER A 158 9.16 3.12 14.88
N LYS A 159 10.06 2.13 14.98
CA LYS A 159 11.43 2.25 14.45
C LYS A 159 11.46 2.38 12.93
N ILE A 160 10.60 1.65 12.23
CA ILE A 160 10.45 1.76 10.77
C ILE A 160 9.97 3.16 10.41
N VAL A 161 8.90 3.65 11.06
CA VAL A 161 8.34 4.99 10.85
C VAL A 161 9.41 6.06 11.06
N GLU A 162 10.12 6.02 12.21
CA GLU A 162 11.19 6.96 12.53
C GLU A 162 12.30 6.94 11.47
N SER A 163 12.79 5.75 11.12
CA SER A 163 13.87 5.60 10.14
C SER A 163 13.46 6.08 8.74
N ALA A 164 12.25 5.77 8.30
CA ALA A 164 11.74 6.24 7.02
C ALA A 164 11.59 7.78 6.99
N LYS A 165 11.04 8.38 8.07
CA LYS A 165 10.90 9.84 8.19
C LYS A 165 12.25 10.56 8.23
N LEU A 166 13.25 10.01 8.90
CA LEU A 166 14.63 10.55 8.90
C LEU A 166 15.24 10.56 7.49
N ASN A 167 14.79 9.67 6.61
CA ASN A 167 15.19 9.61 5.20
C ASN A 167 14.24 10.36 4.26
N ASN A 168 13.33 11.19 4.78
CA ASN A 168 12.35 11.98 4.02
C ASN A 168 11.42 11.13 3.15
N LEU A 169 11.06 9.92 3.59
CA LEU A 169 10.13 9.05 2.91
C LEU A 169 8.70 9.27 3.42
N LYS A 170 7.71 9.22 2.53
CA LYS A 170 6.30 9.04 2.89
C LYS A 170 6.14 7.65 3.51
N VAL A 171 5.35 7.52 4.57
CA VAL A 171 5.14 6.25 5.26
C VAL A 171 3.67 5.86 5.18
N ASN A 172 3.42 4.78 4.49
CA ASN A 172 2.12 4.15 4.41
C ASN A 172 2.15 2.83 5.20
N ALA A 173 0.97 2.33 5.57
CA ALA A 173 0.81 1.02 6.19
C ALA A 173 -0.40 0.30 5.59
N GLY A 174 -0.28 -0.98 5.34
CA GLY A 174 -1.33 -1.75 4.70
C GLY A 174 -1.26 -3.24 5.01
N HIS A 175 -2.35 -3.91 4.71
CA HIS A 175 -2.65 -5.31 4.91
C HIS A 175 -3.19 -5.65 6.33
N ASP A 176 -4.33 -6.32 6.35
CA ASP A 176 -5.01 -6.81 7.57
C ASP A 176 -5.38 -5.74 8.62
N LEU A 177 -5.33 -4.45 8.25
CA LEU A 177 -5.79 -3.37 9.10
C LEU A 177 -7.32 -3.39 9.24
N ASN A 178 -7.78 -3.16 10.48
CA ASN A 178 -9.19 -3.13 10.84
C ASN A 178 -9.43 -2.18 12.04
N LEU A 179 -10.70 -2.01 12.44
CA LEU A 179 -11.07 -1.12 13.56
C LEU A 179 -10.43 -1.50 14.89
N ASP A 180 -10.09 -2.78 15.10
CA ASP A 180 -9.52 -3.25 16.36
C ASP A 180 -8.02 -2.95 16.47
N ASN A 181 -7.27 -2.98 15.34
CA ASN A 181 -5.82 -2.82 15.35
C ASN A 181 -5.33 -1.42 14.95
N LEU A 182 -6.16 -0.60 14.27
CA LEU A 182 -5.82 0.78 13.92
C LEU A 182 -5.42 1.65 15.12
N PRO A 183 -6.09 1.59 16.30
CA PRO A 183 -5.67 2.37 17.47
C PRO A 183 -4.23 2.11 17.89
N TYR A 184 -3.82 0.84 17.85
CA TYR A 184 -2.44 0.44 18.20
C TYR A 184 -1.44 0.90 17.15
N LEU A 185 -1.82 0.91 15.87
CA LEU A 185 -0.96 1.40 14.80
C LEU A 185 -0.70 2.90 14.91
N LYS A 186 -1.71 3.69 15.27
CA LYS A 186 -1.60 5.14 15.48
C LYS A 186 -0.57 5.52 16.55
N GLU A 187 -0.41 4.68 17.58
CA GLU A 187 0.60 4.88 18.62
C GLU A 187 2.04 4.67 18.11
N CYS A 188 2.22 4.09 16.91
CA CYS A 188 3.53 3.78 16.36
C CYS A 188 4.25 4.98 15.70
N GLY A 189 3.61 6.13 15.55
CA GLY A 189 4.21 7.34 15.00
C GLY A 189 3.43 7.95 13.83
N ASN A 190 4.07 8.87 13.10
CA ASN A 190 3.43 9.58 12.01
C ASN A 190 3.37 8.75 10.72
N ILE A 191 2.30 8.00 10.55
CA ILE A 191 1.96 7.27 9.33
C ILE A 191 1.09 8.19 8.47
N ASP A 192 1.47 8.43 7.21
CA ASP A 192 0.82 9.37 6.32
C ASP A 192 -0.46 8.81 5.69
N GLU A 193 -0.52 7.48 5.50
CA GLU A 193 -1.63 6.82 4.80
C GLU A 193 -1.81 5.38 5.31
N VAL A 194 -3.04 4.92 5.34
CA VAL A 194 -3.37 3.51 5.55
C VAL A 194 -4.20 2.96 4.39
N SER A 195 -3.83 1.75 3.93
CA SER A 195 -4.53 1.02 2.87
C SER A 195 -5.37 -0.09 3.49
N ILE A 196 -6.71 0.03 3.36
CA ILE A 196 -7.66 -0.92 3.96
C ILE A 196 -8.66 -1.37 2.90
N GLY A 197 -8.72 -2.68 2.65
CA GLY A 197 -9.64 -3.25 1.67
C GLY A 197 -10.59 -4.28 2.29
N HIS A 198 -10.05 -5.45 2.62
CA HIS A 198 -10.81 -6.61 3.07
C HIS A 198 -11.71 -6.31 4.28
N ALA A 199 -11.16 -5.68 5.32
CA ALA A 199 -11.89 -5.37 6.55
C ALA A 199 -13.09 -4.43 6.29
N ILE A 200 -12.97 -3.45 5.40
CA ILE A 200 -14.09 -2.58 5.01
C ILE A 200 -15.26 -3.40 4.46
N ILE A 201 -14.99 -4.41 3.63
CA ILE A 201 -16.05 -5.27 3.07
C ILE A 201 -16.69 -6.11 4.16
N VAL A 202 -15.89 -6.74 5.02
CA VAL A 202 -16.38 -7.58 6.14
C VAL A 202 -17.24 -6.75 7.10
N ASP A 203 -16.75 -5.61 7.55
CA ASP A 203 -17.46 -4.74 8.48
C ASP A 203 -18.73 -4.14 7.85
N SER A 204 -18.72 -3.90 6.54
CA SER A 204 -19.91 -3.41 5.80
C SER A 204 -21.08 -4.40 5.83
N LEU A 205 -20.80 -5.69 5.95
CA LEU A 205 -21.86 -6.71 6.13
C LEU A 205 -22.54 -6.59 7.49
N LYS A 206 -21.85 -6.02 8.48
CA LYS A 206 -22.35 -5.86 9.86
C LYS A 206 -22.97 -4.48 10.08
N TYR A 207 -22.32 -3.43 9.63
CA TYR A 207 -22.67 -2.04 9.94
C TYR A 207 -23.29 -1.28 8.77
N GLY A 208 -23.24 -1.84 7.55
CA GLY A 208 -23.55 -1.13 6.32
C GLY A 208 -22.38 -0.31 5.81
N PHE A 209 -22.26 -0.17 4.49
CA PHE A 209 -21.08 0.40 3.83
C PHE A 209 -20.76 1.84 4.27
N LYS A 210 -21.80 2.69 4.35
CA LYS A 210 -21.63 4.10 4.75
C LYS A 210 -21.07 4.24 6.16
N ASP A 211 -21.69 3.55 7.12
CA ASP A 211 -21.29 3.66 8.52
C ASP A 211 -19.90 3.06 8.72
N THR A 212 -19.57 1.97 8.04
CA THR A 212 -18.23 1.40 8.04
C THR A 212 -17.18 2.41 7.57
N ILE A 213 -17.37 3.03 6.40
CA ILE A 213 -16.39 4.04 5.90
C ILE A 213 -16.23 5.18 6.90
N ASN A 214 -17.33 5.69 7.47
CA ASN A 214 -17.26 6.75 8.46
C ASN A 214 -16.48 6.34 9.72
N MET A 215 -16.71 5.12 10.24
CA MET A 215 -15.99 4.58 11.40
C MET A 215 -14.47 4.52 11.14
N TYR A 216 -14.05 4.06 9.96
CA TYR A 216 -12.63 4.03 9.58
C TYR A 216 -12.04 5.45 9.46
N ILE A 217 -12.74 6.37 8.82
CA ILE A 217 -12.30 7.77 8.69
C ILE A 217 -12.18 8.45 10.06
N GLU A 218 -13.14 8.26 10.95
CA GLU A 218 -13.10 8.80 12.31
C GLU A 218 -11.91 8.22 13.08
N GLN A 219 -11.73 6.89 13.02
CA GLN A 219 -10.63 6.21 13.70
C GLN A 219 -9.25 6.70 13.26
N ILE A 220 -9.08 7.10 11.98
CA ILE A 220 -7.82 7.60 11.45
C ILE A 220 -7.58 9.07 11.84
N LYS A 221 -8.64 9.89 11.94
CA LYS A 221 -8.55 11.34 12.23
C LYS A 221 -8.29 11.67 13.71
N GLU A 222 -8.80 10.86 14.64
CA GLU A 222 -8.57 11.03 16.08
C GLU A 222 -7.12 10.68 16.47
#